data_145e356f62335ddb1ef0111906884d59
#
_entry.id   145e356f62335ddb1ef0111906884d59
#
_cell.length_a   1.000
_cell.length_b   1.000
_cell.length_c   1.000
_cell.angle_alpha   90.00
_cell.angle_beta   90.00
_cell.angle_gamma   90.00
#
_symmetry.space_group_name_H-M   'P 1'
#
loop_
_entity.id
_entity.type
_entity.pdbx_description
1 polymer ?
#
loop_
_entity_poly.entity_id
_entity_poly.type
_entity_poly.pdbx_seq_one_letter_code
_entity_poly.pdbx_strand_id
1 'polypeptide(L)'
;MQVLLPINYNTNHPNTFSRLTPYSIKKALPLPCYPKPQTMDRYSLIDTKLPREFLLLQGRGCRWGKCTFCDYHSDASPTPFSINKAVLDNVTGKHKRLDIINSGSAMELDEATIEYIKKVVAEKDIEELWFEAHYMYRNKLVAFAQLFAPATVKFRCGIESFDAQLRQSWNKGIPANITPADIAKHFKGVCLLCCTQGDSKERILNDIATAKQHFEYFSVNLFCNNSTPVKRDEELAQWFIKEVYPQIKDDERIEVLIDNTDLGVGEL
;
A
#
# COMPACT_ATOMS: atom_id res chain seq x y z
N MET A 1 -16.51 -51.71 11.30
CA MET A 1 -17.08 -52.79 12.16
C MET A 1 -16.75 -52.45 13.59
N GLN A 2 -17.81 -52.37 14.38
CA GLN A 2 -17.98 -52.26 15.82
C GLN A 2 -17.73 -50.87 16.42
N VAL A 3 -18.69 -50.27 16.95
CA VAL A 3 -20.02 -50.39 17.59
C VAL A 3 -20.01 -49.48 18.83
N LEU A 4 -20.93 -48.59 18.81
CA LEU A 4 -21.35 -47.71 19.90
C LEU A 4 -22.02 -48.53 21.03
N LEU A 5 -21.90 -48.10 22.26
CA LEU A 5 -22.94 -48.28 23.29
C LEU A 5 -22.90 -47.15 24.35
N PRO A 6 -24.06 -46.81 24.94
CA PRO A 6 -24.26 -45.61 25.77
C PRO A 6 -24.23 -45.94 27.26
N ILE A 7 -24.03 -44.91 28.11
CA ILE A 7 -24.18 -45.04 29.56
C ILE A 7 -25.33 -44.15 30.04
N ASN A 8 -26.20 -44.83 30.78
CA ASN A 8 -27.47 -44.39 31.35
C ASN A 8 -27.33 -43.41 32.52
N TYR A 9 -28.36 -42.57 32.60
CA TYR A 9 -28.77 -41.82 33.80
C TYR A 9 -29.24 -42.74 34.92
N ASN A 10 -28.91 -42.39 36.18
CA ASN A 10 -29.74 -42.78 37.28
C ASN A 10 -29.90 -41.65 38.31
N THR A 11 -31.15 -41.33 38.58
CA THR A 11 -31.66 -40.38 39.55
C THR A 11 -31.75 -41.04 40.93
N ASN A 12 -31.43 -40.30 42.01
CA ASN A 12 -32.25 -40.29 43.23
C ASN A 12 -31.74 -39.26 44.26
N HIS A 13 -32.69 -38.45 44.76
CA HIS A 13 -32.62 -37.49 45.86
C HIS A 13 -32.38 -38.14 47.24
N PRO A 14 -32.03 -37.39 48.32
CA PRO A 14 -32.95 -36.40 48.91
C PRO A 14 -32.30 -35.11 49.49
N ASN A 15 -33.22 -34.12 49.65
CA ASN A 15 -33.08 -32.82 50.30
C ASN A 15 -32.40 -32.81 51.66
N THR A 16 -31.50 -31.83 51.88
CA THR A 16 -31.31 -31.17 53.17
C THR A 16 -31.04 -29.68 52.96
N PHE A 17 -31.96 -28.85 53.46
CA PHE A 17 -31.83 -27.42 53.57
C PHE A 17 -30.74 -27.09 54.61
N SER A 18 -29.70 -26.36 54.20
CA SER A 18 -28.89 -25.57 55.12
C SER A 18 -28.71 -24.16 54.54
N ARG A 19 -29.08 -23.17 55.36
CA ARG A 19 -29.03 -21.73 55.10
C ARG A 19 -27.58 -21.33 54.75
N LEU A 20 -27.38 -20.78 53.57
CA LEU A 20 -26.16 -20.08 53.22
C LEU A 20 -26.42 -18.58 53.16
N THR A 21 -25.60 -17.82 53.85
CA THR A 21 -25.51 -16.39 53.97
C THR A 21 -25.32 -15.72 52.60
N PRO A 22 -25.70 -14.46 52.40
CA PRO A 22 -25.61 -13.78 51.11
C PRO A 22 -24.16 -13.53 50.75
N TYR A 23 -23.69 -14.17 49.67
CA TYR A 23 -22.40 -13.91 49.06
C TYR A 23 -22.40 -12.53 48.43
N SER A 24 -21.47 -11.68 48.86
CA SER A 24 -21.20 -10.37 48.27
C SER A 24 -20.93 -10.52 46.78
N ILE A 25 -21.76 -9.86 45.97
CA ILE A 25 -21.52 -9.69 44.53
C ILE A 25 -20.24 -8.87 44.40
N LYS A 26 -19.10 -9.53 44.16
CA LYS A 26 -17.90 -8.85 43.69
C LYS A 26 -18.27 -8.23 42.32
N LYS A 27 -18.26 -6.87 42.24
CA LYS A 27 -18.33 -6.15 40.98
C LYS A 27 -17.33 -6.81 40.01
N ALA A 28 -17.82 -7.38 38.91
CA ALA A 28 -17.01 -7.81 37.82
C ALA A 28 -16.21 -6.59 37.34
N LEU A 29 -14.89 -6.69 37.37
CA LEU A 29 -14.02 -5.72 36.73
C LEU A 29 -14.40 -5.65 35.25
N PRO A 30 -14.52 -4.45 34.66
CA PRO A 30 -14.77 -4.36 33.24
C PRO A 30 -13.61 -5.09 32.50
N LEU A 31 -13.98 -5.96 31.58
CA LEU A 31 -13.04 -6.60 30.67
C LEU A 31 -12.18 -5.51 30.03
N PRO A 32 -10.87 -5.68 29.88
CA PRO A 32 -10.04 -4.73 29.20
C PRO A 32 -10.63 -4.50 27.81
N CYS A 33 -10.96 -3.23 27.51
CA CYS A 33 -11.35 -2.81 26.19
C CYS A 33 -10.12 -3.03 25.29
N TYR A 34 -10.04 -4.15 24.58
CA TYR A 34 -9.10 -4.27 23.48
C TYR A 34 -9.49 -3.22 22.47
N PRO A 35 -8.56 -2.36 22.04
CA PRO A 35 -8.83 -1.46 20.92
C PRO A 35 -9.32 -2.34 19.76
N LYS A 36 -10.43 -1.95 19.14
CA LYS A 36 -10.86 -2.57 17.89
C LYS A 36 -9.66 -2.49 16.95
N PRO A 37 -9.30 -3.58 16.22
CA PRO A 37 -8.27 -3.46 15.22
C PRO A 37 -8.63 -2.26 14.33
N GLN A 38 -7.72 -1.30 14.22
CA GLN A 38 -7.88 -0.17 13.31
C GLN A 38 -8.00 -0.78 11.92
N THR A 39 -9.15 -0.61 11.29
CA THR A 39 -9.35 -1.07 9.92
C THR A 39 -8.60 -0.10 9.03
N MET A 40 -7.59 -0.60 8.34
CA MET A 40 -6.84 0.16 7.34
C MET A 40 -7.80 0.65 6.25
N ASP A 41 -7.84 1.95 6.00
CA ASP A 41 -8.56 2.49 4.87
C ASP A 41 -7.85 2.13 3.56
N ARG A 42 -8.59 1.60 2.59
CA ARG A 42 -8.03 1.04 1.34
C ARG A 42 -8.61 1.65 0.07
N TYR A 43 -9.53 2.58 0.21
CA TYR A 43 -10.15 3.29 -0.92
C TYR A 43 -10.25 4.78 -0.60
N SER A 44 -9.88 5.60 -1.57
CA SER A 44 -10.00 7.05 -1.47
C SER A 44 -10.39 7.66 -2.81
N LEU A 45 -11.16 8.74 -2.76
CA LEU A 45 -11.50 9.57 -3.91
C LEU A 45 -10.64 10.83 -3.88
N ILE A 46 -9.76 10.99 -4.86
CA ILE A 46 -8.87 12.14 -4.99
C ILE A 46 -9.39 13.05 -6.09
N ASP A 47 -9.79 14.27 -5.71
CA ASP A 47 -10.38 15.26 -6.62
C ASP A 47 -9.37 16.32 -7.11
N THR A 48 -8.15 16.32 -6.55
CA THR A 48 -7.10 17.30 -6.86
C THR A 48 -5.97 16.71 -7.70
N LYS A 49 -5.20 17.56 -8.36
CA LYS A 49 -4.05 17.20 -9.22
C LYS A 49 -4.44 16.17 -10.27
N LEU A 50 -4.10 14.93 -10.12
CA LEU A 50 -4.53 13.83 -10.98
C LEU A 50 -5.83 13.22 -10.44
N PRO A 51 -7.05 13.74 -10.78
CA PRO A 51 -8.30 13.25 -10.23
C PRO A 51 -8.49 11.76 -10.53
N ARG A 52 -8.72 10.95 -9.50
CA ARG A 52 -8.76 9.49 -9.60
C ARG A 52 -9.40 8.83 -8.39
N GLU A 53 -9.71 7.59 -8.52
CA GLU A 53 -10.02 6.71 -7.40
C GLU A 53 -8.75 5.91 -7.05
N PHE A 54 -8.30 6.04 -5.80
CA PHE A 54 -7.05 5.45 -5.31
C PHE A 54 -7.35 4.20 -4.48
N LEU A 55 -6.70 3.10 -4.82
CA LEU A 55 -6.96 1.79 -4.22
C LEU A 55 -5.67 1.18 -3.68
N LEU A 56 -5.69 0.81 -2.40
CA LEU A 56 -4.65 0.02 -1.76
C LEU A 56 -5.09 -1.44 -1.69
N LEU A 57 -4.64 -2.24 -2.63
CA LEU A 57 -4.93 -3.67 -2.68
C LEU A 57 -3.89 -4.47 -1.89
N GLN A 58 -4.29 -5.65 -1.47
CA GLN A 58 -3.41 -6.60 -0.83
C GLN A 58 -2.77 -7.51 -1.87
N GLY A 59 -1.45 -7.75 -1.76
CA GLY A 59 -0.73 -8.71 -2.57
C GLY A 59 -0.41 -9.98 -1.80
N ARG A 60 0.24 -10.95 -2.47
CA ARG A 60 0.81 -12.15 -1.84
C ARG A 60 2.21 -11.91 -1.27
N GLY A 61 2.69 -10.68 -1.31
CA GLY A 61 4.01 -10.24 -0.92
C GLY A 61 4.86 -9.82 -2.14
N CYS A 62 5.88 -9.00 -1.87
CA CYS A 62 6.79 -8.52 -2.89
C CYS A 62 7.83 -9.58 -3.24
N ARG A 63 7.92 -9.98 -4.51
CA ARG A 63 8.91 -10.96 -4.97
C ARG A 63 10.36 -10.49 -4.77
N TRP A 64 10.61 -9.19 -4.87
CA TRP A 64 11.91 -8.65 -4.53
C TRP A 64 12.15 -8.71 -3.02
N GLY A 65 11.28 -8.11 -2.20
CA GLY A 65 11.19 -8.26 -0.75
C GLY A 65 12.47 -8.00 0.05
N LYS A 66 13.44 -7.21 -0.49
CA LYS A 66 14.77 -7.03 0.10
C LYS A 66 15.11 -5.58 0.39
N CYS A 67 14.21 -4.65 0.09
CA CYS A 67 14.45 -3.23 0.35
C CYS A 67 14.54 -2.98 1.85
N THR A 68 15.63 -2.34 2.31
CA THR A 68 15.93 -2.17 3.73
C THR A 68 15.01 -1.18 4.44
N PHE A 69 14.31 -0.34 3.70
CA PHE A 69 13.37 0.68 4.20
C PHE A 69 11.90 0.24 4.18
N CYS A 70 11.58 -0.89 3.53
CA CYS A 70 10.20 -1.27 3.21
C CYS A 70 9.70 -2.39 4.09
N ASP A 71 8.54 -2.20 4.71
CA ASP A 71 7.83 -3.21 5.49
C ASP A 71 6.42 -3.55 4.96
N TYR A 72 6.11 -3.15 3.74
CA TYR A 72 4.82 -3.47 3.09
C TYR A 72 4.52 -4.97 2.96
N HIS A 73 5.52 -5.83 3.16
CA HIS A 73 5.29 -7.27 3.27
C HIS A 73 4.39 -7.65 4.46
N SER A 74 4.24 -6.78 5.46
CA SER A 74 3.32 -6.98 6.59
C SER A 74 1.85 -6.96 6.15
N ASP A 75 1.54 -6.27 5.04
CA ASP A 75 0.20 -6.23 4.44
C ASP A 75 0.01 -7.30 3.34
N ALA A 76 0.72 -8.40 3.40
CA ALA A 76 0.56 -9.51 2.46
C ALA A 76 -0.39 -10.59 3.00
N SER A 77 -1.12 -11.23 2.08
CA SER A 77 -2.01 -12.35 2.40
C SER A 77 -1.88 -13.48 1.38
N PRO A 78 -1.94 -14.74 1.79
CA PRO A 78 -2.03 -15.85 0.85
C PRO A 78 -3.35 -15.88 0.08
N THR A 79 -4.40 -15.22 0.59
CA THR A 79 -5.76 -15.18 0.01
C THR A 79 -6.28 -13.74 -0.05
N PRO A 80 -5.66 -12.84 -0.85
CA PRO A 80 -5.96 -11.40 -0.82
C PRO A 80 -7.31 -11.06 -1.47
N PHE A 81 -7.87 -11.92 -2.31
CA PHE A 81 -9.01 -11.60 -3.15
C PHE A 81 -10.25 -11.08 -2.39
N SER A 82 -10.57 -11.62 -1.22
CA SER A 82 -11.75 -11.18 -0.46
C SER A 82 -11.65 -9.72 -0.02
N ILE A 83 -10.47 -9.29 0.41
CA ILE A 83 -10.20 -7.90 0.79
C ILE A 83 -10.20 -7.03 -0.48
N ASN A 84 -9.47 -7.46 -1.52
CA ASN A 84 -9.36 -6.71 -2.77
C ASN A 84 -10.73 -6.51 -3.44
N LYS A 85 -11.57 -7.55 -3.43
CA LYS A 85 -12.94 -7.43 -3.92
C LYS A 85 -13.74 -6.37 -3.17
N ALA A 86 -13.68 -6.37 -1.84
CA ALA A 86 -14.39 -5.38 -1.02
C ALA A 86 -13.90 -3.94 -1.30
N VAL A 87 -12.60 -3.75 -1.57
CA VAL A 87 -12.04 -2.46 -1.98
C VAL A 87 -12.56 -2.06 -3.36
N LEU A 88 -12.49 -2.96 -4.33
CA LEU A 88 -12.93 -2.74 -5.70
C LEU A 88 -14.44 -2.49 -5.82
N ASP A 89 -15.25 -3.06 -4.92
CA ASP A 89 -16.70 -2.81 -4.86
C ASP A 89 -17.05 -1.33 -4.54
N ASN A 90 -16.11 -0.54 -3.99
CA ASN A 90 -16.31 0.89 -3.74
C ASN A 90 -16.10 1.76 -4.99
N VAL A 91 -15.53 1.22 -6.07
CA VAL A 91 -15.24 2.00 -7.28
C VAL A 91 -16.53 2.53 -7.90
N THR A 92 -16.59 3.84 -8.06
CA THR A 92 -17.74 4.54 -8.61
C THR A 92 -17.62 4.84 -10.11
N GLY A 93 -16.40 4.97 -10.62
CA GLY A 93 -16.09 5.41 -11.97
C GLY A 93 -16.18 6.93 -12.17
N LYS A 94 -16.22 7.71 -11.05
CA LYS A 94 -16.38 9.17 -11.08
C LYS A 94 -15.36 9.88 -11.97
N HIS A 95 -14.10 9.49 -11.87
CA HIS A 95 -13.01 10.13 -12.61
C HIS A 95 -12.57 9.34 -13.85
N LYS A 96 -13.21 8.20 -14.14
CA LYS A 96 -12.79 7.28 -15.20
C LYS A 96 -11.32 6.86 -15.10
N ARG A 97 -10.71 7.06 -13.96
CA ARG A 97 -9.30 6.76 -13.67
C ARG A 97 -9.18 6.04 -12.34
N LEU A 98 -8.46 4.92 -12.35
CA LEU A 98 -8.07 4.19 -11.14
C LEU A 98 -6.56 4.26 -10.96
N ASP A 99 -6.13 4.43 -9.74
CA ASP A 99 -4.75 4.34 -9.31
C ASP A 99 -4.63 3.21 -8.28
N ILE A 100 -3.99 2.12 -8.68
CA ILE A 100 -3.98 0.87 -7.94
C ILE A 100 -2.56 0.57 -7.49
N ILE A 101 -2.36 0.58 -6.18
CA ILE A 101 -1.14 0.08 -5.54
C ILE A 101 -1.43 -1.18 -4.74
N ASN A 102 -0.42 -1.96 -4.48
CA ASN A 102 -0.51 -3.17 -3.65
C ASN A 102 0.79 -3.41 -2.88
N SER A 103 0.79 -4.33 -1.94
CA SER A 103 1.94 -4.72 -1.12
C SER A 103 3.06 -5.42 -1.92
N GLY A 104 3.28 -4.99 -3.16
CA GLY A 104 4.25 -5.54 -4.09
C GLY A 104 4.18 -4.82 -5.43
N SER A 105 4.32 -5.56 -6.53
CA SER A 105 4.13 -5.05 -7.89
C SER A 105 2.80 -5.52 -8.46
N ALA A 106 2.20 -4.74 -9.36
CA ALA A 106 0.94 -5.11 -10.02
C ALA A 106 0.95 -6.53 -10.62
N MET A 107 2.10 -6.97 -11.14
CA MET A 107 2.30 -8.32 -11.70
C MET A 107 2.29 -9.44 -10.66
N GLU A 108 2.17 -9.10 -9.38
CA GLU A 108 2.12 -10.03 -8.24
C GLU A 108 0.70 -10.16 -7.66
N LEU A 109 -0.25 -9.42 -8.21
CA LEU A 109 -1.67 -9.62 -7.92
C LEU A 109 -2.12 -11.02 -8.35
N ASP A 110 -3.01 -11.61 -7.58
CA ASP A 110 -3.60 -12.90 -7.91
C ASP A 110 -4.59 -12.78 -9.09
N GLU A 111 -4.77 -13.90 -9.81
CA GLU A 111 -5.60 -13.96 -11.00
C GLU A 111 -7.05 -13.52 -10.74
N ALA A 112 -7.64 -13.91 -9.61
CA ALA A 112 -9.01 -13.54 -9.26
C ALA A 112 -9.15 -12.02 -9.07
N THR A 113 -8.15 -11.37 -8.45
CA THR A 113 -8.11 -9.91 -8.32
C THR A 113 -7.99 -9.24 -9.69
N ILE A 114 -7.11 -9.74 -10.57
CA ILE A 114 -6.94 -9.19 -11.94
C ILE A 114 -8.25 -9.30 -12.72
N GLU A 115 -8.90 -10.46 -12.73
CA GLU A 115 -10.18 -10.64 -13.41
C GLU A 115 -11.27 -9.73 -12.83
N TYR A 116 -11.26 -9.49 -11.52
CA TYR A 116 -12.22 -8.58 -10.91
C TYR A 116 -11.93 -7.11 -11.27
N ILE A 117 -10.67 -6.68 -11.36
CA ILE A 117 -10.32 -5.35 -11.88
C ILE A 117 -10.81 -5.17 -13.31
N LYS A 118 -10.62 -6.17 -14.20
CA LYS A 118 -11.13 -6.15 -15.58
C LYS A 118 -12.64 -5.95 -15.63
N LYS A 119 -13.36 -6.67 -14.76
CA LYS A 119 -14.81 -6.52 -14.62
C LYS A 119 -15.19 -5.09 -14.22
N VAL A 120 -14.56 -4.53 -13.18
CA VAL A 120 -14.81 -3.16 -12.70
C VAL A 120 -14.49 -2.13 -13.79
N VAL A 121 -13.37 -2.31 -14.50
CA VAL A 121 -12.99 -1.45 -15.63
C VAL A 121 -14.09 -1.39 -16.68
N ALA A 122 -14.64 -2.53 -17.08
CA ALA A 122 -15.71 -2.62 -18.05
C ALA A 122 -17.05 -2.03 -17.53
N GLU A 123 -17.44 -2.37 -16.29
CA GLU A 123 -18.72 -1.96 -15.70
C GLU A 123 -18.76 -0.46 -15.36
N LYS A 124 -17.63 0.16 -15.08
CA LYS A 124 -17.53 1.58 -14.70
C LYS A 124 -17.00 2.47 -15.82
N ASP A 125 -16.76 1.91 -17.01
CA ASP A 125 -16.19 2.60 -18.17
C ASP A 125 -14.89 3.33 -17.80
N ILE A 126 -13.96 2.64 -17.12
CA ILE A 126 -12.68 3.20 -16.74
C ILE A 126 -11.81 3.35 -17.98
N GLU A 127 -11.26 4.54 -18.17
CA GLU A 127 -10.49 4.92 -19.34
C GLU A 127 -8.98 4.84 -19.11
N GLU A 128 -8.54 5.05 -17.86
CA GLU A 128 -7.12 5.06 -17.50
C GLU A 128 -6.87 4.31 -16.18
N LEU A 129 -5.82 3.49 -16.18
CA LEU A 129 -5.33 2.75 -15.02
C LEU A 129 -3.88 3.12 -14.75
N TRP A 130 -3.58 3.43 -13.49
CA TRP A 130 -2.22 3.53 -12.99
C TRP A 130 -1.93 2.34 -12.08
N PHE A 131 -0.74 1.77 -12.28
CA PHE A 131 -0.21 0.71 -11.41
C PHE A 131 1.21 1.02 -10.98
N GLU A 132 1.61 0.48 -9.84
CA GLU A 132 2.99 0.50 -9.41
C GLU A 132 3.67 -0.84 -9.73
N ALA A 133 4.92 -0.77 -10.23
CA ALA A 133 5.71 -1.95 -10.50
C ALA A 133 7.20 -1.72 -10.26
N HIS A 134 7.86 -2.73 -9.70
CA HIS A 134 9.30 -2.76 -9.60
C HIS A 134 9.95 -2.86 -11.00
N TYR A 135 11.10 -2.20 -11.20
CA TYR A 135 11.83 -2.18 -12.48
C TYR A 135 12.12 -3.58 -13.08
N MET A 136 12.23 -4.59 -12.24
CA MET A 136 12.42 -5.98 -12.71
C MET A 136 11.33 -6.45 -13.67
N TYR A 137 10.14 -5.88 -13.60
CA TYR A 137 8.98 -6.23 -14.44
C TYR A 137 8.87 -5.43 -15.75
N ARG A 138 9.79 -4.53 -16.04
CA ARG A 138 9.73 -3.63 -17.21
C ARG A 138 9.37 -4.32 -18.54
N ASN A 139 9.84 -5.55 -18.76
CA ASN A 139 9.56 -6.31 -19.97
C ASN A 139 8.18 -7.00 -19.98
N LYS A 140 7.43 -6.97 -18.88
CA LYS A 140 6.10 -7.55 -18.75
C LYS A 140 4.97 -6.49 -18.79
N LEU A 141 5.31 -5.21 -18.73
CA LEU A 141 4.34 -4.13 -18.61
C LEU A 141 3.37 -4.08 -19.77
N VAL A 142 3.86 -4.24 -21.01
CA VAL A 142 3.03 -4.21 -22.21
C VAL A 142 2.01 -5.34 -22.21
N ALA A 143 2.44 -6.57 -21.94
CA ALA A 143 1.54 -7.72 -21.88
C ALA A 143 0.50 -7.59 -20.74
N PHE A 144 0.91 -7.05 -19.59
CA PHE A 144 0.00 -6.78 -18.49
C PHE A 144 -1.02 -5.70 -18.84
N ALA A 145 -0.59 -4.61 -19.49
CA ALA A 145 -1.48 -3.54 -19.92
C ALA A 145 -2.58 -4.03 -20.90
N GLN A 146 -2.23 -4.95 -21.79
CA GLN A 146 -3.18 -5.53 -22.74
C GLN A 146 -4.36 -6.25 -22.09
N LEU A 147 -4.22 -6.71 -20.85
CA LEU A 147 -5.32 -7.35 -20.11
C LEU A 147 -6.50 -6.42 -19.86
N PHE A 148 -6.28 -5.11 -19.91
CA PHE A 148 -7.27 -4.09 -19.57
C PHE A 148 -7.76 -3.27 -20.78
N ALA A 149 -7.40 -3.69 -21.98
CA ALA A 149 -7.86 -2.99 -23.20
C ALA A 149 -9.41 -2.93 -23.24
N PRO A 150 -10.03 -1.79 -23.64
CA PRO A 150 -9.40 -0.64 -24.31
C PRO A 150 -8.84 0.45 -23.36
N ALA A 151 -8.89 0.28 -22.05
CA ALA A 151 -8.36 1.27 -21.10
C ALA A 151 -6.85 1.47 -21.29
N THR A 152 -6.40 2.71 -21.14
CA THR A 152 -4.98 3.06 -21.15
C THR A 152 -4.34 2.69 -19.82
N VAL A 153 -3.26 1.90 -19.85
CA VAL A 153 -2.54 1.52 -18.62
C VAL A 153 -1.20 2.23 -18.57
N LYS A 154 -0.95 2.91 -17.46
CA LYS A 154 0.30 3.58 -17.14
C LYS A 154 0.93 2.95 -15.89
N PHE A 155 2.25 2.99 -15.81
CA PHE A 155 2.99 2.41 -14.69
C PHE A 155 3.88 3.45 -14.02
N ARG A 156 3.93 3.39 -12.68
CA ARG A 156 4.96 4.05 -11.85
C ARG A 156 6.00 3.03 -11.41
N CYS A 157 7.26 3.46 -11.43
CA CYS A 157 8.35 2.69 -10.85
C CYS A 157 8.69 3.26 -9.47
N GLY A 158 8.62 2.44 -8.44
CA GLY A 158 9.22 2.76 -7.15
C GLY A 158 10.74 2.81 -7.31
N ILE A 159 11.30 3.87 -7.87
CA ILE A 159 12.75 4.06 -8.03
C ILE A 159 13.41 4.49 -6.72
N GLU A 160 12.70 5.22 -5.91
CA GLU A 160 13.04 5.87 -4.64
C GLU A 160 14.07 6.99 -4.79
N SER A 161 15.14 6.80 -5.56
CA SER A 161 16.16 7.80 -5.85
C SER A 161 16.84 7.50 -7.19
N PHE A 162 17.28 8.52 -7.90
CA PHE A 162 18.15 8.36 -9.07
C PHE A 162 19.62 8.18 -8.69
N ASP A 163 19.99 8.40 -7.41
CA ASP A 163 21.31 8.08 -6.90
C ASP A 163 21.52 6.57 -6.82
N ALA A 164 22.45 6.05 -7.62
CA ALA A 164 22.69 4.62 -7.72
C ALA A 164 23.29 4.02 -6.43
N GLN A 165 24.12 4.79 -5.69
CA GLN A 165 24.74 4.31 -4.47
C GLN A 165 23.69 4.19 -3.37
N LEU A 166 22.79 5.17 -3.26
CA LEU A 166 21.69 5.14 -2.30
C LEU A 166 20.72 3.99 -2.60
N ARG A 167 20.36 3.77 -3.87
CA ARG A 167 19.55 2.60 -4.25
C ARG A 167 20.21 1.27 -3.89
N GLN A 168 21.53 1.18 -4.03
CA GLN A 168 22.27 -0.03 -3.63
C GLN A 168 22.28 -0.21 -2.12
N SER A 169 22.51 0.85 -1.33
CA SER A 169 22.45 0.77 0.14
C SER A 169 21.06 0.35 0.64
N TRP A 170 20.01 0.76 -0.04
CA TRP A 170 18.64 0.35 0.24
C TRP A 170 18.28 -1.04 -0.33
N ASN A 171 19.22 -1.69 -1.00
CA ASN A 171 19.00 -2.98 -1.65
C ASN A 171 17.77 -2.98 -2.60
N LYS A 172 17.58 -1.88 -3.34
CA LYS A 172 16.42 -1.69 -4.23
C LYS A 172 16.41 -2.63 -5.43
N GLY A 173 17.54 -3.25 -5.79
CA GLY A 173 17.62 -4.24 -6.87
C GLY A 173 17.50 -3.69 -8.28
N ILE A 174 17.69 -2.38 -8.45
CA ILE A 174 17.75 -1.74 -9.76
C ILE A 174 19.22 -1.54 -10.10
N PRO A 175 19.72 -2.01 -11.26
CA PRO A 175 21.12 -1.89 -11.63
C PRO A 175 21.64 -0.45 -11.60
N ALA A 176 22.86 -0.28 -11.13
CA ALA A 176 23.45 1.06 -10.94
C ALA A 176 23.58 1.86 -12.26
N ASN A 177 23.78 1.17 -13.37
CA ASN A 177 23.95 1.78 -14.70
C ASN A 177 22.65 2.17 -15.42
N ILE A 178 21.50 1.94 -14.80
CA ILE A 178 20.22 2.34 -15.38
C ILE A 178 20.02 3.84 -15.24
N THR A 179 19.79 4.50 -16.36
CA THR A 179 19.56 5.96 -16.42
C THR A 179 18.08 6.30 -16.25
N PRO A 180 17.74 7.55 -15.87
CA PRO A 180 16.35 8.03 -15.85
C PRO A 180 15.64 7.85 -17.20
N ALA A 181 16.35 8.09 -18.30
CA ALA A 181 15.82 7.89 -19.65
C ALA A 181 15.49 6.43 -19.95
N ASP A 182 16.27 5.46 -19.42
CA ASP A 182 15.99 4.04 -19.56
C ASP A 182 14.72 3.64 -18.79
N ILE A 183 14.50 4.22 -17.62
CA ILE A 183 13.28 4.00 -16.85
C ILE A 183 12.06 4.58 -17.58
N ALA A 184 12.18 5.80 -18.10
CA ALA A 184 11.11 6.50 -18.81
C ALA A 184 10.66 5.79 -20.11
N LYS A 185 11.47 4.90 -20.69
CA LYS A 185 11.06 4.04 -21.81
C LYS A 185 9.91 3.09 -21.45
N HIS A 186 9.80 2.74 -20.17
CA HIS A 186 8.86 1.74 -19.70
C HIS A 186 7.81 2.29 -18.73
N PHE A 187 8.17 3.32 -17.95
CA PHE A 187 7.34 3.88 -16.89
C PHE A 187 6.99 5.33 -17.20
N LYS A 188 5.73 5.70 -16.97
CA LYS A 188 5.25 7.08 -17.14
C LYS A 188 5.41 7.92 -15.87
N GLY A 189 5.58 7.25 -14.75
CA GLY A 189 5.78 7.89 -13.46
C GLY A 189 6.81 7.18 -12.60
N VAL A 190 7.21 7.85 -11.51
CA VAL A 190 8.11 7.29 -10.48
C VAL A 190 7.63 7.69 -9.09
N CYS A 191 8.00 6.87 -8.10
CA CYS A 191 7.92 7.24 -6.69
C CYS A 191 9.33 7.52 -6.18
N LEU A 192 9.52 8.69 -5.57
CA LEU A 192 10.74 9.10 -4.89
C LEU A 192 10.56 8.97 -3.38
N LEU A 193 11.62 8.58 -2.69
CA LEU A 193 11.67 8.52 -1.23
C LEU A 193 12.75 9.48 -0.75
N CYS A 194 12.42 10.30 0.24
CA CYS A 194 13.35 11.28 0.77
C CYS A 194 13.29 11.39 2.29
N CYS A 195 14.23 12.16 2.83
CA CYS A 195 14.31 12.45 4.26
C CYS A 195 14.58 11.22 5.14
N THR A 196 15.36 10.26 4.65
CA THR A 196 15.94 9.19 5.47
C THR A 196 17.25 9.64 6.11
N GLN A 197 17.63 9.04 7.23
CA GLN A 197 18.98 9.27 7.79
C GLN A 197 20.07 8.95 6.77
N GLY A 198 21.03 9.87 6.61
CA GLY A 198 22.10 9.77 5.59
C GLY A 198 21.71 10.32 4.22
N ASP A 199 20.53 10.87 4.06
CA ASP A 199 20.09 11.59 2.88
C ASP A 199 20.67 13.04 2.86
N SER A 200 20.53 13.76 1.73
CA SER A 200 21.00 15.14 1.61
C SER A 200 20.02 16.00 0.82
N LYS A 201 20.03 17.30 1.14
CA LYS A 201 19.24 18.32 0.44
C LYS A 201 19.55 18.32 -1.06
N GLU A 202 20.82 18.23 -1.42
CA GLU A 202 21.26 18.24 -2.81
C GLU A 202 20.71 17.04 -3.58
N ARG A 203 20.78 15.83 -3.00
CA ARG A 203 20.25 14.63 -3.63
C ARG A 203 18.73 14.74 -3.84
N ILE A 204 17.98 15.19 -2.83
CA ILE A 204 16.51 15.35 -2.90
C ILE A 204 16.16 16.32 -4.05
N LEU A 205 16.81 17.48 -4.11
CA LEU A 205 16.55 18.46 -5.16
C LEU A 205 16.91 17.92 -6.56
N ASN A 206 18.02 17.18 -6.67
CA ASN A 206 18.44 16.56 -7.92
C ASN A 206 17.45 15.47 -8.38
N ASP A 207 16.93 14.65 -7.47
CA ASP A 207 15.93 13.64 -7.79
C ASP A 207 14.63 14.27 -8.27
N ILE A 208 14.16 15.33 -7.63
CA ILE A 208 12.95 16.07 -8.05
C ILE A 208 13.18 16.70 -9.45
N ALA A 209 14.32 17.34 -9.68
CA ALA A 209 14.65 17.94 -10.97
C ALA A 209 14.73 16.88 -12.08
N THR A 210 15.33 15.74 -11.79
CA THR A 210 15.43 14.61 -12.72
C THR A 210 14.05 14.03 -13.03
N ALA A 211 13.19 13.86 -12.02
CA ALA A 211 11.83 13.38 -12.24
C ALA A 211 11.01 14.35 -13.09
N LYS A 212 11.10 15.66 -12.86
CA LYS A 212 10.46 16.69 -13.67
C LYS A 212 10.86 16.63 -15.15
N GLN A 213 12.09 16.28 -15.43
CA GLN A 213 12.63 16.22 -16.79
C GLN A 213 12.15 14.99 -17.58
N HIS A 214 11.93 13.85 -16.89
CA HIS A 214 11.78 12.56 -17.56
C HIS A 214 10.39 11.93 -17.44
N PHE A 215 9.54 12.34 -16.48
CA PHE A 215 8.30 11.63 -16.16
C PHE A 215 7.08 12.56 -16.26
N GLU A 216 5.94 11.96 -16.62
CA GLU A 216 4.65 12.65 -16.74
C GLU A 216 4.08 12.99 -15.37
N TYR A 217 4.28 12.11 -14.37
CA TYR A 217 3.76 12.22 -13.02
C TYR A 217 4.68 11.51 -12.03
N PHE A 218 4.85 12.07 -10.84
CA PHE A 218 5.64 11.41 -9.80
C PHE A 218 5.23 11.84 -8.39
N SER A 219 5.47 10.94 -7.43
CA SER A 219 5.32 11.27 -6.02
C SER A 219 6.68 11.51 -5.37
N VAL A 220 6.69 12.39 -4.36
CA VAL A 220 7.81 12.63 -3.44
C VAL A 220 7.32 12.27 -2.05
N ASN A 221 7.77 11.13 -1.57
CA ASN A 221 7.34 10.57 -0.30
C ASN A 221 8.38 10.88 0.78
N LEU A 222 7.99 11.63 1.81
CA LEU A 222 8.82 11.78 2.99
C LEU A 222 8.75 10.47 3.78
N PHE A 223 9.93 9.93 4.11
CA PHE A 223 9.98 8.66 4.84
C PHE A 223 9.26 8.76 6.19
N CYS A 224 8.31 7.88 6.43
CA CYS A 224 7.68 7.68 7.73
C CYS A 224 8.34 6.50 8.44
N ASN A 225 8.65 6.65 9.73
CA ASN A 225 9.24 5.58 10.51
C ASN A 225 8.33 4.36 10.52
N ASN A 226 8.90 3.21 10.26
CA ASN A 226 8.22 1.93 10.20
C ASN A 226 8.99 0.85 10.97
N SER A 227 8.66 -0.43 10.78
CA SER A 227 9.28 -1.54 11.49
C SER A 227 10.74 -1.80 11.08
N THR A 228 11.23 -1.16 10.02
CA THR A 228 12.62 -1.34 9.55
C THR A 228 13.64 -0.52 10.36
N PRO A 229 14.94 -0.84 10.25
CA PRO A 229 15.98 -0.06 10.92
C PRO A 229 16.21 1.33 10.30
N VAL A 230 15.78 1.58 9.07
CA VAL A 230 15.89 2.91 8.44
C VAL A 230 15.03 3.89 9.22
N LYS A 231 15.55 5.11 9.43
CA LYS A 231 14.86 6.15 10.19
C LYS A 231 14.73 7.43 9.39
N ARG A 232 13.65 8.16 9.66
CA ARG A 232 13.42 9.50 9.14
C ARG A 232 14.46 10.46 9.73
N ASP A 233 14.95 11.34 8.89
CA ASP A 233 15.73 12.51 9.29
C ASP A 233 14.77 13.68 9.51
N GLU A 234 14.49 14.00 10.76
CA GLU A 234 13.51 15.03 11.12
C GLU A 234 13.95 16.43 10.73
N GLU A 235 15.25 16.74 10.80
CA GLU A 235 15.77 18.06 10.40
C GLU A 235 15.61 18.26 8.88
N LEU A 236 15.92 17.21 8.11
CA LEU A 236 15.77 17.21 6.68
C LEU A 236 14.29 17.26 6.26
N ALA A 237 13.41 16.57 6.97
CA ALA A 237 11.97 16.62 6.75
C ALA A 237 11.40 18.03 7.03
N GLN A 238 11.79 18.67 8.14
CA GLN A 238 11.38 20.04 8.44
C GLN A 238 11.89 21.03 7.38
N TRP A 239 13.13 20.88 6.95
CA TRP A 239 13.65 21.68 5.84
C TRP A 239 12.83 21.49 4.57
N PHE A 240 12.52 20.23 4.20
CA PHE A 240 11.73 19.94 3.02
C PHE A 240 10.35 20.59 3.07
N ILE A 241 9.64 20.43 4.19
CA ILE A 241 8.30 21.00 4.39
C ILE A 241 8.33 22.55 4.31
N LYS A 242 9.36 23.16 4.86
CA LYS A 242 9.47 24.62 4.91
C LYS A 242 9.96 25.23 3.60
N GLU A 243 10.95 24.62 2.95
CA GLU A 243 11.68 25.25 1.84
C GLU A 243 11.34 24.65 0.48
N VAL A 244 11.05 23.33 0.39
CA VAL A 244 10.85 22.63 -0.90
C VAL A 244 9.36 22.50 -1.23
N TYR A 245 8.57 21.99 -0.27
CA TYR A 245 7.14 21.76 -0.47
C TYR A 245 6.38 22.98 -1.03
N PRO A 246 6.57 24.21 -0.54
CA PRO A 246 5.89 25.40 -1.10
C PRO A 246 6.19 25.65 -2.57
N GLN A 247 7.35 25.20 -3.07
CA GLN A 247 7.78 25.42 -4.46
C GLN A 247 7.22 24.40 -5.43
N ILE A 248 6.80 23.23 -4.93
CA ILE A 248 6.35 22.11 -5.78
C ILE A 248 4.90 21.69 -5.55
N LYS A 249 4.27 22.13 -4.46
CA LYS A 249 2.92 21.70 -4.07
C LYS A 249 1.84 22.03 -5.12
N ASP A 250 2.05 23.06 -5.94
CA ASP A 250 1.09 23.51 -6.95
C ASP A 250 1.42 22.96 -8.35
N ASP A 251 2.48 22.16 -8.53
CA ASP A 251 2.77 21.46 -9.80
C ASP A 251 1.84 20.24 -9.90
N GLU A 252 0.94 20.26 -10.89
CA GLU A 252 -0.08 19.21 -11.14
C GLU A 252 0.52 17.81 -11.38
N ARG A 253 1.81 17.75 -11.72
CA ARG A 253 2.52 16.49 -11.98
C ARG A 253 3.18 15.89 -10.74
N ILE A 254 3.17 16.61 -9.61
CA ILE A 254 3.90 16.22 -8.40
C ILE A 254 2.94 15.99 -7.26
N GLU A 255 2.91 14.79 -6.75
CA GLU A 255 2.26 14.47 -5.50
C GLU A 255 3.29 14.45 -4.36
N VAL A 256 3.04 15.17 -3.29
CA VAL A 256 3.92 15.18 -2.11
C VAL A 256 3.19 14.49 -0.97
N LEU A 257 3.77 13.43 -0.47
CA LEU A 257 3.25 12.66 0.64
C LEU A 257 4.13 12.89 1.86
N ILE A 258 3.61 13.62 2.83
CA ILE A 258 4.29 13.95 4.09
C ILE A 258 4.09 12.82 5.10
N ASP A 259 2.90 12.22 5.06
CA ASP A 259 2.49 11.09 5.89
C ASP A 259 1.92 9.93 5.03
N ASN A 260 1.94 8.73 5.58
CA ASN A 260 1.48 7.52 4.88
C ASN A 260 -0.01 7.53 4.52
N THR A 261 -0.80 8.43 5.12
CA THR A 261 -2.25 8.52 4.92
C THR A 261 -2.69 9.71 4.06
N ASP A 262 -1.73 10.46 3.50
CA ASP A 262 -2.03 11.67 2.70
C ASP A 262 -2.89 11.38 1.45
N LEU A 263 -2.89 10.14 0.94
CA LEU A 263 -3.77 9.70 -0.13
C LEU A 263 -5.13 9.15 0.36
N GLY A 264 -5.42 9.27 1.66
CA GLY A 264 -6.68 8.82 2.26
C GLY A 264 -6.79 7.30 2.40
N VAL A 265 -5.66 6.58 2.32
CA VAL A 265 -5.56 5.14 2.58
C VAL A 265 -4.41 4.85 3.53
N GLY A 266 -4.40 3.67 4.15
CA GLY A 266 -3.37 3.27 5.11
C GLY A 266 -3.84 3.33 6.56
N GLU A 267 -2.91 3.12 7.50
CA GLU A 267 -3.14 3.20 8.95
C GLU A 267 -2.57 4.53 9.48
N LEU A 268 -3.30 5.15 10.43
CA LEU A 268 -2.87 6.34 11.15
C LEU A 268 -1.83 6.00 12.21
#